data_cc5574bf115dfa3fee5459405e2c7c95
#
_entry.id   cc5574bf115dfa3fee5459405e2c7c95
#
_cell.length_a   1.000
_cell.length_b   1.000
_cell.length_c   1.000
_cell.angle_alpha   90.00
_cell.angle_beta   90.00
_cell.angle_gamma   90.00
#
_symmetry.space_group_name_H-M   'P 1'
#
loop_
_entity.id
_entity.type
_entity.pdbx_description
1 polymer ?
#
loop_
_entity_poly.entity_id
_entity_poly.type
_entity_poly.pdbx_seq_one_letter_code
_entity_poly.pdbx_strand_id
1 'polypeptide(L)'
;MSGVDPAAGPIGQQVRQAERADVEAISRALGAAFADDPVMSWLIRDSARRPEVLTGNFRLLLEEIWLEHEVTYTTTTAAGAAIWDPPGKWSVGIARQIGLLPRALRVWGRTLPRALLTLARIERGHPTRSHYYLAVLGVEPESQGRGLGSALMFPILSRCDAERVPAYLEASSPRNRALYERHGFVVTKDFRVGTGAPPIWGMWRDPS
;
A
#
# COMPACT_ATOMS: atom_id res chain seq x y z
N MET A 1 -20.78 -12.33 -27.13
CA MET A 1 -20.51 -11.90 -25.77
C MET A 1 -19.02 -11.58 -25.74
N SER A 2 -18.65 -10.30 -25.92
CA SER A 2 -17.24 -9.86 -25.94
C SER A 2 -16.73 -9.85 -24.52
N GLY A 3 -15.81 -10.80 -24.21
CA GLY A 3 -15.10 -10.81 -22.94
C GLY A 3 -14.24 -9.54 -22.83
N VAL A 4 -14.56 -8.68 -21.90
CA VAL A 4 -13.69 -7.58 -21.50
C VAL A 4 -12.50 -8.24 -20.76
N ASP A 5 -11.31 -8.13 -21.33
CA ASP A 5 -10.07 -8.54 -20.68
C ASP A 5 -9.87 -7.67 -19.43
N PRO A 6 -9.96 -8.23 -18.21
CA PRO A 6 -9.84 -7.45 -16.98
C PRO A 6 -8.44 -6.89 -16.74
N ALA A 7 -7.43 -7.33 -17.52
CA ALA A 7 -6.06 -6.79 -17.49
C ALA A 7 -5.91 -5.53 -18.37
N ALA A 8 -6.89 -5.22 -19.24
CA ALA A 8 -6.92 -3.99 -20.01
C ALA A 8 -7.48 -2.87 -19.10
N GLY A 9 -6.60 -2.16 -18.39
CA GLY A 9 -6.92 -0.86 -17.80
C GLY A 9 -7.46 0.13 -18.84
N PRO A 10 -7.95 1.31 -18.42
CA PRO A 10 -8.46 2.33 -19.33
C PRO A 10 -7.45 2.58 -20.44
N ILE A 11 -7.97 2.76 -21.66
CA ILE A 11 -7.21 2.91 -22.92
C ILE A 11 -5.93 3.73 -22.67
N GLY A 12 -4.77 3.08 -22.75
CA GLY A 12 -3.45 3.70 -22.65
C GLY A 12 -2.62 3.47 -21.38
N GLN A 13 -3.15 2.77 -20.37
CA GLN A 13 -2.37 2.46 -19.15
C GLN A 13 -2.39 0.96 -18.84
N GLN A 14 -1.39 0.23 -19.32
CA GLN A 14 -1.17 -1.16 -18.95
C GLN A 14 -0.52 -1.24 -17.57
N VAL A 15 -0.93 -2.24 -16.77
CA VAL A 15 -0.27 -2.59 -15.52
C VAL A 15 0.91 -3.49 -15.82
N ARG A 16 2.03 -3.19 -15.21
CA ARG A 16 3.27 -3.97 -15.29
C ARG A 16 3.96 -4.06 -13.94
N GLN A 17 4.87 -4.97 -13.80
CA GLN A 17 5.77 -5.00 -12.65
C GLN A 17 6.63 -3.73 -12.61
N ALA A 18 6.84 -3.20 -11.41
CA ALA A 18 7.66 -2.01 -11.19
C ALA A 18 9.15 -2.37 -11.22
N GLU A 19 9.94 -1.47 -11.77
CA GLU A 19 11.39 -1.58 -11.85
C GLU A 19 12.06 -0.48 -11.02
N ARG A 20 13.36 -0.61 -10.80
CA ARG A 20 14.15 0.39 -10.05
C ARG A 20 14.07 1.80 -10.68
N ALA A 21 13.94 1.90 -11.99
CA ALA A 21 13.77 3.16 -12.71
C ALA A 21 12.45 3.89 -12.38
N ASP A 22 11.43 3.15 -11.89
CA ASP A 22 10.12 3.71 -11.57
C ASP A 22 10.05 4.34 -10.16
N VAL A 23 11.03 4.07 -9.30
CA VAL A 23 10.99 4.44 -7.87
C VAL A 23 10.63 5.90 -7.67
N GLU A 24 11.26 6.81 -8.37
CA GLU A 24 11.03 8.24 -8.23
C GLU A 24 9.59 8.64 -8.61
N ALA A 25 9.09 8.12 -9.73
CA ALA A 25 7.75 8.42 -10.22
C ALA A 25 6.67 7.79 -9.33
N ILE A 26 6.83 6.51 -8.96
CA ILE A 26 5.92 5.83 -8.02
C ILE A 26 5.89 6.53 -6.67
N SER A 27 7.03 6.91 -6.11
CA SER A 27 7.09 7.58 -4.81
C SER A 27 6.34 8.91 -4.81
N ARG A 28 6.43 9.70 -5.88
CA ARG A 28 5.68 10.94 -6.04
C ARG A 28 4.18 10.69 -6.17
N ALA A 29 3.79 9.75 -7.02
CA ALA A 29 2.38 9.38 -7.20
C ALA A 29 1.74 8.90 -5.88
N LEU A 30 2.45 8.05 -5.13
CA LEU A 30 1.99 7.59 -3.81
C LEU A 30 1.99 8.72 -2.78
N GLY A 31 3.00 9.59 -2.77
CA GLY A 31 3.04 10.78 -1.92
C GLY A 31 1.79 11.66 -2.10
N ALA A 32 1.41 11.91 -3.35
CA ALA A 32 0.19 12.64 -3.70
C ALA A 32 -1.09 11.88 -3.33
N ALA A 33 -1.14 10.57 -3.62
CA ALA A 33 -2.30 9.72 -3.32
C ALA A 33 -2.65 9.67 -1.83
N PHE A 34 -1.63 9.69 -0.96
CA PHE A 34 -1.79 9.59 0.49
C PHE A 34 -1.76 10.94 1.22
N ALA A 35 -1.62 12.05 0.50
CA ALA A 35 -1.55 13.38 1.12
C ALA A 35 -2.78 13.72 1.96
N ASP A 36 -3.97 13.29 1.54
CA ASP A 36 -5.24 13.49 2.24
C ASP A 36 -5.79 12.23 2.92
N ASP A 37 -4.98 11.17 3.00
CA ASP A 37 -5.36 9.96 3.74
C ASP A 37 -5.60 10.28 5.21
N PRO A 38 -6.71 9.80 5.82
CA PRO A 38 -7.06 10.14 7.21
C PRO A 38 -5.97 9.74 8.22
N VAL A 39 -5.34 8.58 8.05
CA VAL A 39 -4.29 8.09 8.97
C VAL A 39 -3.02 8.91 8.78
N MET A 40 -2.62 9.19 7.54
CA MET A 40 -1.44 10.01 7.25
C MET A 40 -1.64 11.46 7.70
N SER A 41 -2.84 12.02 7.56
CA SER A 41 -3.20 13.35 8.05
C SER A 41 -3.15 13.44 9.58
N TRP A 42 -3.62 12.39 10.27
CA TRP A 42 -3.47 12.30 11.72
C TRP A 42 -2.01 12.13 12.15
N LEU A 43 -1.21 11.35 11.41
CA LEU A 43 0.19 11.06 11.71
C LEU A 43 1.09 12.29 11.47
N ILE A 44 0.93 12.94 10.32
CA ILE A 44 1.70 14.11 9.87
C ILE A 44 0.74 15.30 9.81
N ARG A 45 0.65 16.05 10.92
CA ARG A 45 -0.28 17.18 11.07
C ARG A 45 0.03 18.38 10.16
N ASP A 46 1.32 18.57 9.87
CA ASP A 46 1.77 19.62 8.94
C ASP A 46 1.44 19.22 7.51
N SER A 47 0.34 19.79 6.98
CA SER A 47 -0.15 19.49 5.63
C SER A 47 0.83 19.93 4.53
N ALA A 48 1.62 20.99 4.76
CA ALA A 48 2.58 21.48 3.77
C ALA A 48 3.77 20.52 3.62
N ARG A 49 4.20 19.87 4.71
CA ARG A 49 5.31 18.90 4.70
C ARG A 49 4.88 17.48 4.36
N ARG A 50 3.58 17.17 4.47
CA ARG A 50 3.09 15.79 4.34
C ARG A 50 3.44 15.14 3.00
N PRO A 51 3.24 15.78 1.82
CA PRO A 51 3.60 15.17 0.53
C PRO A 51 5.09 14.85 0.42
N GLU A 52 5.97 15.71 0.92
CA GLU A 52 7.42 15.50 0.92
C GLU A 52 7.82 14.31 1.80
N VAL A 53 7.30 14.26 3.03
CA VAL A 53 7.57 13.16 3.97
C VAL A 53 7.08 11.82 3.41
N LEU A 54 5.87 11.79 2.84
CA LEU A 54 5.30 10.58 2.24
C LEU A 54 6.09 10.13 1.01
N THR A 55 6.44 11.05 0.10
CA THR A 55 7.28 10.74 -1.06
C THR A 55 8.63 10.17 -0.63
N GLY A 56 9.30 10.80 0.35
CA GLY A 56 10.56 10.32 0.90
C GLY A 56 10.43 8.95 1.55
N ASN A 57 9.35 8.70 2.27
CA ASN A 57 9.08 7.40 2.90
C ASN A 57 8.85 6.30 1.85
N PHE A 58 8.00 6.54 0.86
CA PHE A 58 7.74 5.55 -0.20
C PHE A 58 9.01 5.26 -1.01
N ARG A 59 9.83 6.27 -1.31
CA ARG A 59 11.12 6.07 -1.96
C ARG A 59 12.03 5.17 -1.13
N LEU A 60 12.21 5.48 0.15
CA LEU A 60 13.04 4.69 1.05
C LEU A 60 12.60 3.23 1.11
N LEU A 61 11.31 2.97 1.25
CA LEU A 61 10.79 1.61 1.38
C LEU A 61 10.81 0.85 0.05
N LEU A 62 10.57 1.51 -1.09
CA LEU A 62 10.70 0.90 -2.41
C LEU A 62 12.14 0.48 -2.69
N GLU A 63 13.11 1.37 -2.43
CA GLU A 63 14.54 1.09 -2.68
C GLU A 63 15.08 -0.01 -1.78
N GLU A 64 14.68 -0.04 -0.52
CA GLU A 64 15.31 -0.86 0.49
C GLU A 64 14.56 -2.15 0.82
N ILE A 65 13.27 -2.27 0.44
CA ILE A 65 12.45 -3.40 0.86
C ILE A 65 11.62 -3.95 -0.29
N TRP A 66 10.70 -3.16 -0.82
CA TRP A 66 9.58 -3.70 -1.59
C TRP A 66 9.93 -4.19 -2.99
N LEU A 67 10.89 -3.53 -3.68
CA LEU A 67 11.31 -4.00 -5.01
C LEU A 67 12.01 -5.36 -4.99
N GLU A 68 12.61 -5.74 -3.86
CA GLU A 68 13.22 -7.07 -3.70
C GLU A 68 12.20 -8.21 -3.71
N HIS A 69 10.94 -7.91 -3.40
CA HIS A 69 9.87 -8.91 -3.36
C HIS A 69 9.28 -9.25 -4.73
N GLU A 70 9.57 -8.46 -5.77
CA GLU A 70 9.11 -8.64 -7.16
C GLU A 70 7.57 -8.74 -7.32
N VAL A 71 6.82 -8.20 -6.37
CA VAL A 71 5.35 -8.16 -6.34
C VAL A 71 4.80 -6.73 -6.24
N THR A 72 5.60 -5.77 -6.68
CA THR A 72 5.17 -4.37 -6.85
C THR A 72 4.73 -4.13 -8.28
N TYR A 73 3.50 -3.64 -8.45
CA TYR A 73 2.93 -3.33 -9.75
C TYR A 73 2.64 -1.85 -9.90
N THR A 74 2.87 -1.34 -11.10
CA THR A 74 2.60 0.06 -11.47
C THR A 74 1.95 0.15 -12.85
N THR A 75 1.52 1.33 -13.24
CA THR A 75 1.05 1.61 -14.60
C THR A 75 2.22 2.03 -15.50
N THR A 76 2.05 1.97 -16.82
CA THR A 76 3.09 2.43 -17.78
C THR A 76 3.52 3.87 -17.56
N THR A 77 2.65 4.72 -17.03
CA THR A 77 2.93 6.13 -16.69
C THR A 77 3.37 6.33 -15.24
N ALA A 78 3.46 5.26 -14.45
CA ALA A 78 3.70 5.30 -13.00
C ALA A 78 2.71 6.19 -12.21
N ALA A 79 1.47 6.33 -12.70
CA ALA A 79 0.41 7.12 -12.08
C ALA A 79 -0.13 6.54 -10.75
N GLY A 80 0.39 5.40 -10.32
CA GLY A 80 0.04 4.73 -9.08
C GLY A 80 0.74 3.39 -8.97
N ALA A 81 0.60 2.76 -7.80
CA ALA A 81 1.17 1.44 -7.56
C ALA A 81 0.34 0.62 -6.57
N ALA A 82 0.42 -0.71 -6.72
CA ALA A 82 0.08 -1.70 -5.71
C ALA A 82 1.37 -2.37 -5.23
N ILE A 83 1.65 -2.26 -3.96
CA ILE A 83 2.84 -2.83 -3.32
C ILE A 83 2.36 -3.96 -2.42
N TRP A 84 2.85 -5.16 -2.72
CA TRP A 84 2.49 -6.35 -1.99
C TRP A 84 3.71 -6.95 -1.28
N ASP A 85 3.47 -7.62 -0.19
CA ASP A 85 4.44 -8.50 0.43
C ASP A 85 3.97 -9.94 0.26
N PRO A 86 4.84 -10.85 -0.23
CA PRO A 86 4.52 -12.27 -0.34
C PRO A 86 4.34 -12.92 1.03
N PRO A 87 3.73 -14.10 1.11
CA PRO A 87 3.55 -14.83 2.36
C PRO A 87 4.84 -14.93 3.18
N GLY A 88 4.76 -14.49 4.45
CA GLY A 88 5.88 -14.50 5.39
C GLY A 88 6.92 -13.38 5.22
N LYS A 89 6.70 -12.41 4.31
CA LYS A 89 7.64 -11.29 4.06
C LYS A 89 7.15 -9.92 4.51
N TRP A 90 5.97 -9.84 5.10
CA TRP A 90 5.36 -8.56 5.53
C TRP A 90 6.11 -7.87 6.70
N SER A 91 6.89 -8.61 7.49
CA SER A 91 7.67 -8.03 8.59
C SER A 91 9.13 -7.87 8.22
N VAL A 92 9.66 -6.69 8.45
CA VAL A 92 11.08 -6.36 8.25
C VAL A 92 11.88 -6.78 9.47
N GLY A 93 12.93 -7.58 9.28
CA GLY A 93 13.80 -8.03 10.36
C GLY A 93 14.43 -6.86 11.14
N ILE A 94 14.60 -7.03 12.45
CA ILE A 94 15.09 -5.97 13.39
C ILE A 94 16.41 -5.35 12.91
N ALA A 95 17.35 -6.14 12.43
CA ALA A 95 18.65 -5.63 11.96
C ALA A 95 18.48 -4.65 10.78
N ARG A 96 17.57 -4.96 9.84
CA ARG A 96 17.25 -4.09 8.70
C ARG A 96 16.54 -2.83 9.17
N GLN A 97 15.59 -2.95 10.11
CA GLN A 97 14.91 -1.79 10.69
C GLN A 97 15.92 -0.82 11.33
N ILE A 98 16.87 -1.33 12.12
CA ILE A 98 17.94 -0.51 12.73
C ILE A 98 18.81 0.15 11.65
N GLY A 99 19.19 -0.56 10.61
CA GLY A 99 19.97 -0.02 9.49
C GLY A 99 19.26 1.12 8.74
N LEU A 100 17.92 1.12 8.69
CA LEU A 100 17.12 2.15 8.04
C LEU A 100 16.88 3.39 8.92
N LEU A 101 17.09 3.31 10.25
CA LEU A 101 16.78 4.40 11.18
C LEU A 101 17.40 5.76 10.81
N PRO A 102 18.67 5.88 10.37
CA PRO A 102 19.24 7.19 10.01
C PRO A 102 18.54 7.83 8.82
N ARG A 103 18.14 7.04 7.80
CA ARG A 103 17.41 7.50 6.64
C ARG A 103 15.95 7.83 7.00
N ALA A 104 15.31 6.97 7.79
CA ALA A 104 13.96 7.22 8.31
C ALA A 104 13.91 8.49 9.16
N LEU A 105 14.91 8.76 10.00
CA LEU A 105 14.99 9.99 10.80
C LEU A 105 15.10 11.23 9.89
N ARG A 106 15.86 11.16 8.80
CA ARG A 106 15.97 12.26 7.83
C ARG A 106 14.64 12.55 7.15
N VAL A 107 13.87 11.51 6.79
CA VAL A 107 12.57 11.64 6.13
C VAL A 107 11.49 12.13 7.11
N TRP A 108 11.33 11.44 8.24
CA TRP A 108 10.24 11.67 9.18
C TRP A 108 10.51 12.78 10.19
N GLY A 109 11.79 13.09 10.46
CA GLY A 109 12.20 14.06 11.47
C GLY A 109 11.55 13.77 12.82
N ARG A 110 10.94 14.80 13.42
CA ARG A 110 10.30 14.72 14.75
C ARG A 110 9.07 13.81 14.79
N THR A 111 8.49 13.44 13.64
CA THR A 111 7.35 12.53 13.56
C THR A 111 7.74 11.05 13.59
N LEU A 112 9.01 10.71 13.44
CA LEU A 112 9.50 9.32 13.41
C LEU A 112 9.04 8.47 14.62
N PRO A 113 9.14 8.91 15.88
CA PRO A 113 8.69 8.08 17.01
C PRO A 113 7.20 7.72 16.92
N ARG A 114 6.37 8.68 16.47
CA ARG A 114 4.94 8.45 16.28
C ARG A 114 4.67 7.50 15.13
N ALA A 115 5.43 7.60 14.02
CA ALA A 115 5.35 6.68 12.89
C ALA A 115 5.71 5.25 13.29
N LEU A 116 6.79 5.06 14.04
CA LEU A 116 7.22 3.74 14.55
C LEU A 116 6.20 3.14 15.52
N LEU A 117 5.62 3.93 16.41
CA LEU A 117 4.55 3.47 17.31
C LEU A 117 3.29 3.07 16.54
N THR A 118 2.96 3.79 15.46
CA THR A 118 1.84 3.47 14.58
C THR A 118 2.09 2.15 13.88
N LEU A 119 3.26 1.98 13.26
CA LEU A 119 3.67 0.73 12.61
C LEU A 119 3.59 -0.46 13.59
N ALA A 120 4.20 -0.34 14.77
CA ALA A 120 4.17 -1.40 15.78
C ALA A 120 2.76 -1.80 16.22
N ARG A 121 1.79 -0.88 16.19
CA ARG A 121 0.39 -1.18 16.50
C ARG A 121 -0.32 -1.92 15.35
N ILE A 122 -0.02 -1.55 14.11
CA ILE A 122 -0.51 -2.27 12.93
C ILE A 122 0.05 -3.70 12.94
N GLU A 123 1.37 -3.85 13.09
CA GLU A 123 2.05 -5.15 13.12
C GLU A 123 1.53 -6.08 14.24
N ARG A 124 1.25 -5.53 15.44
CA ARG A 124 0.69 -6.33 16.54
C ARG A 124 -0.65 -6.96 16.21
N GLY A 125 -1.43 -6.32 15.36
CA GLY A 125 -2.71 -6.81 14.91
C GLY A 125 -2.64 -7.64 13.62
N HIS A 126 -1.47 -7.82 13.02
CA HIS A 126 -1.32 -8.49 11.74
C HIS A 126 -1.66 -9.99 11.86
N PRO A 127 -2.39 -10.60 10.88
CA PRO A 127 -2.71 -12.02 10.92
C PRO A 127 -1.45 -12.90 10.85
N THR A 128 -1.48 -14.01 11.57
CA THR A 128 -0.38 -15.01 11.57
C THR A 128 -0.53 -16.06 10.48
N ARG A 129 -1.76 -16.27 9.96
CA ARG A 129 -2.01 -17.19 8.84
C ARG A 129 -1.28 -16.68 7.61
N SER A 130 -0.66 -17.58 6.83
CA SER A 130 0.06 -17.25 5.59
C SER A 130 -0.87 -16.55 4.58
N HIS A 131 -0.46 -15.43 4.02
CA HIS A 131 -1.25 -14.62 3.09
C HIS A 131 -0.36 -13.66 2.28
N TYR A 132 -0.87 -13.17 1.15
CA TYR A 132 -0.33 -11.97 0.48
C TYR A 132 -0.82 -10.72 1.21
N TYR A 133 0.07 -9.80 1.53
CA TYR A 133 -0.26 -8.55 2.20
C TYR A 133 -0.19 -7.37 1.24
N LEU A 134 -1.32 -6.69 1.01
CA LEU A 134 -1.34 -5.42 0.28
C LEU A 134 -0.91 -4.29 1.22
N ALA A 135 0.39 -4.00 1.22
CA ALA A 135 0.98 -2.97 2.07
C ALA A 135 0.59 -1.55 1.64
N VAL A 136 0.52 -1.30 0.32
CA VAL A 136 0.18 0.01 -0.24
C VAL A 136 -0.63 -0.16 -1.53
N LEU A 137 -1.71 0.59 -1.65
CA LEU A 137 -2.41 0.85 -2.91
C LEU A 137 -2.67 2.35 -3.02
N GLY A 138 -2.10 3.00 -4.02
CA GLY A 138 -2.31 4.42 -4.27
C GLY A 138 -2.32 4.74 -5.76
N VAL A 139 -3.18 5.67 -6.14
CA VAL A 139 -3.26 6.25 -7.49
C VAL A 139 -3.28 7.77 -7.31
N GLU A 140 -2.46 8.48 -8.05
CA GLU A 140 -2.43 9.95 -8.01
C GLU A 140 -3.81 10.56 -8.25
N PRO A 141 -4.16 11.69 -7.63
CA PRO A 141 -5.51 12.25 -7.64
C PRO A 141 -6.10 12.41 -9.06
N GLU A 142 -5.32 12.88 -10.02
CA GLU A 142 -5.73 13.17 -11.40
C GLU A 142 -6.09 11.90 -12.19
N SER A 143 -5.60 10.76 -11.74
CA SER A 143 -5.80 9.45 -12.38
C SER A 143 -6.82 8.56 -11.65
N GLN A 144 -7.38 9.03 -10.52
CA GLN A 144 -8.40 8.30 -9.76
C GLN A 144 -9.74 8.21 -10.51
N GLY A 145 -10.59 7.26 -10.08
CA GLY A 145 -11.92 7.08 -10.66
C GLY A 145 -11.95 6.36 -12.02
N ARG A 146 -10.80 5.94 -12.54
CA ARG A 146 -10.63 5.29 -13.84
C ARG A 146 -10.39 3.77 -13.76
N GLY A 147 -10.63 3.14 -12.62
CA GLY A 147 -10.42 1.69 -12.43
C GLY A 147 -8.98 1.25 -12.17
N LEU A 148 -8.00 2.18 -12.14
CA LEU A 148 -6.58 1.84 -11.98
C LEU A 148 -6.28 1.08 -10.68
N GLY A 149 -6.93 1.42 -9.57
CA GLY A 149 -6.74 0.69 -8.32
C GLY A 149 -7.10 -0.80 -8.43
N SER A 150 -8.21 -1.11 -9.13
CA SER A 150 -8.63 -2.49 -9.42
C SER A 150 -7.63 -3.19 -10.34
N ALA A 151 -7.20 -2.52 -11.41
CA ALA A 151 -6.24 -3.06 -12.36
C ALA A 151 -4.88 -3.36 -11.69
N LEU A 152 -4.40 -2.48 -10.80
CA LEU A 152 -3.15 -2.66 -10.06
C LEU A 152 -3.19 -3.84 -9.08
N MET A 153 -4.35 -4.15 -8.50
CA MET A 153 -4.50 -5.30 -7.61
C MET A 153 -4.62 -6.63 -8.36
N PHE A 154 -5.13 -6.61 -9.58
CA PHE A 154 -5.52 -7.79 -10.34
C PHE A 154 -4.42 -8.86 -10.45
N PRO A 155 -3.14 -8.53 -10.78
CA PRO A 155 -2.10 -9.55 -10.94
C PRO A 155 -1.91 -10.43 -9.70
N ILE A 156 -1.88 -9.82 -8.51
CA ILE A 156 -1.69 -10.58 -7.25
C ILE A 156 -2.99 -11.24 -6.80
N LEU A 157 -4.14 -10.63 -7.00
CA LEU A 157 -5.41 -11.29 -6.66
C LEU A 157 -5.64 -12.54 -7.51
N SER A 158 -5.31 -12.49 -8.82
CA SER A 158 -5.34 -13.67 -9.69
C SER A 158 -4.36 -14.75 -9.24
N ARG A 159 -3.17 -14.34 -8.77
CA ARG A 159 -2.17 -15.25 -8.21
C ARG A 159 -2.66 -15.88 -6.90
N CYS A 160 -3.31 -15.11 -6.02
CA CYS A 160 -3.94 -15.62 -4.80
C CYS A 160 -4.93 -16.74 -5.10
N ASP A 161 -5.77 -16.57 -6.13
CA ASP A 161 -6.77 -17.56 -6.52
C ASP A 161 -6.12 -18.81 -7.12
N ALA A 162 -5.12 -18.65 -7.98
CA ALA A 162 -4.38 -19.76 -8.59
C ALA A 162 -3.57 -20.57 -7.56
N GLU A 163 -2.93 -19.91 -6.61
CA GLU A 163 -2.12 -20.55 -5.57
C GLU A 163 -2.93 -21.02 -4.35
N ARG A 164 -4.22 -20.68 -4.29
CA ARG A 164 -5.07 -20.93 -3.13
C ARG A 164 -4.55 -20.26 -1.85
N VAL A 165 -3.94 -19.08 -1.97
CA VAL A 165 -3.39 -18.30 -0.87
C VAL A 165 -4.28 -17.07 -0.64
N PRO A 166 -4.72 -16.80 0.60
CA PRO A 166 -5.53 -15.63 0.91
C PRO A 166 -4.74 -14.32 0.80
N ALA A 167 -5.48 -13.21 0.80
CA ALA A 167 -4.93 -11.86 0.85
C ALA A 167 -5.43 -11.10 2.08
N TYR A 168 -4.60 -10.19 2.58
CA TYR A 168 -4.92 -9.29 3.69
C TYR A 168 -4.50 -7.85 3.38
N LEU A 169 -5.20 -6.89 3.96
CA LEU A 169 -4.88 -5.47 3.91
C LEU A 169 -5.46 -4.71 5.11
N GLU A 170 -5.01 -3.46 5.30
CA GLU A 170 -5.66 -2.48 6.17
C GLU A 170 -6.21 -1.30 5.34
N ALA A 171 -7.53 -1.07 5.42
CA ALA A 171 -8.17 0.08 4.80
C ALA A 171 -8.18 1.27 5.77
N SER A 172 -7.78 2.45 5.30
CA SER A 172 -7.69 3.70 6.07
C SER A 172 -8.89 4.63 5.90
N SER A 173 -9.78 4.33 4.94
CA SER A 173 -10.95 5.15 4.65
C SER A 173 -12.15 4.32 4.20
N PRO A 174 -13.41 4.83 4.39
CA PRO A 174 -14.61 4.17 3.89
C PRO A 174 -14.60 3.97 2.37
N ARG A 175 -14.02 4.91 1.62
CA ARG A 175 -13.89 4.83 0.16
C ARG A 175 -13.02 3.64 -0.25
N ASN A 176 -11.85 3.48 0.41
CA ASN A 176 -10.93 2.39 0.14
C ASN A 176 -11.55 1.05 0.55
N ARG A 177 -12.21 1.00 1.71
CA ARG A 177 -12.96 -0.17 2.17
C ARG A 177 -13.96 -0.64 1.10
N ALA A 178 -14.79 0.27 0.56
CA ALA A 178 -15.76 -0.06 -0.49
C ALA A 178 -15.10 -0.58 -1.79
N LEU A 179 -13.89 -0.10 -2.13
CA LEU A 179 -13.10 -0.65 -3.22
C LEU A 179 -12.73 -2.11 -2.94
N TYR A 180 -12.18 -2.40 -1.76
CA TYR A 180 -11.71 -3.73 -1.41
C TYR A 180 -12.87 -4.75 -1.27
N GLU A 181 -14.02 -4.32 -0.73
CA GLU A 181 -15.23 -5.15 -0.68
C GLU A 181 -15.68 -5.64 -2.07
N ARG A 182 -15.57 -4.80 -3.12
CA ARG A 182 -15.85 -5.22 -4.51
C ARG A 182 -14.89 -6.26 -5.05
N HIS A 183 -13.72 -6.41 -4.43
CA HIS A 183 -12.72 -7.42 -4.76
C HIS A 183 -12.74 -8.64 -3.82
N GLY A 184 -13.84 -8.83 -3.07
CA GLY A 184 -14.04 -9.99 -2.22
C GLY A 184 -13.39 -9.90 -0.84
N PHE A 185 -12.83 -8.75 -0.46
CA PHE A 185 -12.34 -8.57 0.90
C PHE A 185 -13.50 -8.32 1.87
N VAL A 186 -13.42 -8.95 3.04
CA VAL A 186 -14.37 -8.75 4.15
C VAL A 186 -13.64 -8.15 5.34
N VAL A 187 -14.31 -7.26 6.08
CA VAL A 187 -13.76 -6.69 7.32
C VAL A 187 -13.71 -7.80 8.38
N THR A 188 -12.54 -8.03 8.93
CA THR A 188 -12.32 -9.01 10.02
C THR A 188 -12.08 -8.34 11.36
N LYS A 189 -11.65 -7.09 11.36
CA LYS A 189 -11.45 -6.28 12.57
C LYS A 189 -11.50 -4.79 12.24
N ASP A 190 -11.81 -3.96 13.24
CA ASP A 190 -11.54 -2.55 13.25
C ASP A 190 -10.65 -2.18 14.44
N PHE A 191 -9.81 -1.18 14.27
CA PHE A 191 -8.92 -0.73 15.34
C PHE A 191 -8.44 0.71 15.09
N ARG A 192 -7.78 1.29 16.11
CA ARG A 192 -7.16 2.61 16.02
C ARG A 192 -5.71 2.55 16.46
N VAL A 193 -4.85 3.25 15.74
CA VAL A 193 -3.40 3.27 16.00
C VAL A 193 -2.98 4.30 17.07
N GLY A 194 -3.92 4.96 17.70
CA GLY A 194 -3.65 5.90 18.79
C GLY A 194 -4.88 6.73 19.18
N THR A 195 -4.75 7.50 20.24
CA THR A 195 -5.81 8.41 20.70
C THR A 195 -6.08 9.46 19.62
N GLY A 196 -7.35 9.61 19.25
CA GLY A 196 -7.79 10.52 18.18
C GLY A 196 -7.39 10.09 16.77
N ALA A 197 -6.83 8.88 16.58
CA ALA A 197 -6.61 8.33 15.26
C ALA A 197 -7.93 7.94 14.58
N PRO A 198 -8.05 8.04 13.26
CA PRO A 198 -9.17 7.50 12.52
C PRO A 198 -9.23 5.97 12.65
N PRO A 199 -10.39 5.35 12.38
CA PRO A 199 -10.51 3.90 12.33
C PRO A 199 -9.71 3.33 11.16
N ILE A 200 -9.21 2.11 11.35
CA ILE A 200 -8.56 1.28 10.33
C ILE A 200 -9.29 -0.05 10.33
N TRP A 201 -9.56 -0.58 9.14
CA TRP A 201 -10.25 -1.86 8.96
C TRP A 201 -9.27 -2.89 8.41
N GLY A 202 -8.93 -3.91 9.22
CA GLY A 202 -8.27 -5.10 8.73
C GLY A 202 -9.24 -5.93 7.89
N MET A 203 -8.88 -6.23 6.67
CA MET A 203 -9.75 -6.91 5.71
C MET A 203 -9.05 -8.14 5.15
N TRP A 204 -9.81 -9.22 5.02
CA TRP A 204 -9.35 -10.53 4.57
C TRP A 204 -10.11 -10.98 3.33
N ARG A 205 -9.40 -11.61 2.40
CA ARG A 205 -9.97 -12.26 1.22
C ARG A 205 -9.46 -13.69 1.13
N ASP A 206 -10.35 -14.66 1.18
CA ASP A 206 -10.02 -16.03 0.83
C ASP A 206 -9.96 -16.18 -0.71
N PRO A 207 -9.13 -17.10 -1.23
CA PRO A 207 -9.06 -17.36 -2.66
C PRO A 207 -10.41 -17.85 -3.19
N SER A 208 -10.79 -17.44 -4.39
CA SER A 208 -12.03 -17.81 -5.09
C SER A 208 -11.87 -19.05 -5.96
#